data_d5c4fe9c71c3b7f006464ee55555c87a
#
_entry.id   d5c4fe9c71c3b7f006464ee55555c87a
#
_cell.length_a   1.000
_cell.length_b   1.000
_cell.length_c   1.000
_cell.angle_alpha   90.00
_cell.angle_beta   90.00
_cell.angle_gamma   90.00
#
_symmetry.space_group_name_H-M   'P 1'
#
loop_
_entity.id
_entity.type
_entity.pdbx_description
1 polymer ?
#
loop_
_entity_poly.entity_id
_entity_poly.type
_entity_poly.pdbx_seq_one_letter_code
_entity_poly.pdbx_strand_id
1 'polypeptide(L)'
;MAYKRNYRRRKNRQSGRTIPGIFIFLVLMSVGMAFKNQSSQLLRNFQSFKPANNLIYNTNNLQLSQPIIPGNNHQVRQGNYQNIDRLARSINYQGNSLSELATILSKYAKTEAEKARIIYVWITHNITYDVASFLRGNYGDASPYVVLKNRFAVCSGYANLYQALAEKMGLKSAVVIGYAKGLGYLVGNASDANHAWNTVRINNAWYLIDATWGAGVVNNNQFQRQFNPHYFATPPAQLIYSHFPEQTQWQLLPKVYRKQQFDSWPIVTSQFFRDGIKLVNHNSYNIQSSGITEVILQVPPHTQISAQLQQNNLPINSHLPLIQRVNGQAIIKVSFPQAGSYDLMVFSKNKSDKNNFNHALSYRITSNAKGVSIPKTYATFEENNAYLYSPTIAKLTKNQLVNFKIEVPNALAVVIIDQSSGNWTPLTKSGNLFFGNVKVGSGKITIAGKFTEGNNYASLVEYE
;
A
#
# COMPACT_ATOMS: atom_id res chain seq x y z
N MET A 1 7.72 -76.05 4.78
CA MET A 1 8.05 -74.85 5.56
C MET A 1 8.16 -73.70 4.57
N ALA A 2 7.10 -72.84 4.52
CA ALA A 2 6.99 -71.75 3.55
C ALA A 2 7.11 -70.40 4.30
N TYR A 3 8.11 -69.64 3.94
CA TYR A 3 8.38 -68.31 4.47
C TYR A 3 7.58 -67.27 3.66
N LYS A 4 6.52 -66.67 4.25
CA LYS A 4 5.79 -65.52 3.66
C LYS A 4 6.58 -64.24 3.92
N ARG A 5 7.10 -63.56 2.88
CA ARG A 5 7.61 -62.20 2.90
C ARG A 5 6.47 -61.22 2.78
N ASN A 6 6.23 -60.42 3.82
CA ASN A 6 5.33 -59.30 3.83
C ASN A 6 5.98 -58.10 3.14
N TYR A 7 5.46 -57.66 1.98
CA TYR A 7 5.78 -56.41 1.34
C TYR A 7 4.94 -55.31 1.96
N ARG A 8 5.51 -54.46 2.82
CA ARG A 8 4.91 -53.19 3.26
C ARG A 8 5.06 -52.16 2.13
N ARG A 9 3.97 -51.83 1.45
CA ARG A 9 3.85 -50.67 0.59
C ARG A 9 4.04 -49.40 1.44
N ARG A 10 5.15 -48.71 1.29
CA ARG A 10 5.31 -47.32 1.72
C ARG A 10 4.49 -46.46 0.79
N LYS A 11 3.37 -45.88 1.29
CA LYS A 11 2.69 -44.75 0.67
C LYS A 11 3.65 -43.54 0.78
N ASN A 12 4.20 -43.13 -0.35
CA ASN A 12 4.80 -41.81 -0.49
C ASN A 12 3.67 -40.76 -0.31
N ARG A 13 3.65 -40.12 0.84
CA ARG A 13 2.96 -38.87 1.04
C ARG A 13 3.76 -37.81 0.26
N GLN A 14 3.32 -37.47 -0.92
CA GLN A 14 3.64 -36.20 -1.54
C GLN A 14 3.09 -35.11 -0.61
N SER A 15 3.97 -34.46 0.14
CA SER A 15 3.64 -33.20 0.81
C SER A 15 3.53 -32.15 -0.28
N GLY A 16 2.33 -31.96 -0.82
CA GLY A 16 1.97 -30.73 -1.49
C GLY A 16 2.17 -29.61 -0.46
N ARG A 17 3.26 -28.85 -0.58
CA ARG A 17 3.37 -27.55 0.06
C ARG A 17 2.32 -26.66 -0.60
N THR A 18 1.13 -26.65 -0.01
CA THR A 18 0.21 -25.53 -0.15
C THR A 18 0.99 -24.29 0.24
N ILE A 19 1.14 -23.38 -0.70
CA ILE A 19 1.56 -22.00 -0.46
C ILE A 19 0.73 -21.50 0.71
N PRO A 20 1.32 -21.01 1.83
CA PRO A 20 0.54 -20.40 2.89
C PRO A 20 -0.32 -19.34 2.23
N GLY A 21 -1.63 -19.43 2.42
CA GLY A 21 -2.58 -18.52 1.81
C GLY A 21 -2.09 -17.10 1.98
N ILE A 22 -2.13 -16.34 0.89
CA ILE A 22 -1.92 -14.90 0.90
C ILE A 22 -3.00 -14.36 1.84
N PHE A 23 -2.67 -14.19 3.12
CA PHE A 23 -3.46 -13.38 4.01
C PHE A 23 -3.27 -11.94 3.53
N ILE A 24 -4.11 -11.57 2.56
CA ILE A 24 -4.24 -10.19 2.10
C ILE A 24 -4.86 -9.45 3.29
N PHE A 25 -4.02 -8.75 4.04
CA PHE A 25 -4.50 -7.70 4.91
C PHE A 25 -5.11 -6.63 4.01
N LEU A 26 -6.42 -6.72 3.79
CA LEU A 26 -7.25 -5.68 3.18
C LEU A 26 -7.24 -4.46 4.11
N VAL A 27 -6.19 -3.68 4.01
CA VAL A 27 -6.18 -2.33 4.53
C VAL A 27 -7.01 -1.50 3.55
N LEU A 28 -8.20 -1.08 3.98
CA LEU A 28 -8.95 0.05 3.44
C LEU A 28 -9.93 -0.14 2.28
N MET A 29 -10.56 -1.29 2.03
CA MET A 29 -11.75 -1.29 1.16
C MET A 29 -12.73 -2.46 1.39
N SER A 30 -12.88 -2.98 2.59
CA SER A 30 -13.90 -4.00 2.86
C SER A 30 -15.22 -3.44 3.42
N VAL A 31 -15.74 -2.36 2.83
CA VAL A 31 -17.07 -1.83 3.16
C VAL A 31 -17.96 -1.94 1.93
N GLY A 32 -18.23 -3.15 1.46
CA GLY A 32 -19.04 -3.33 0.24
C GLY A 32 -20.20 -4.29 0.30
N MET A 33 -20.28 -5.24 1.23
CA MET A 33 -21.26 -6.32 1.09
C MET A 33 -22.30 -6.50 2.18
N ALA A 34 -22.19 -5.90 3.35
CA ALA A 34 -23.26 -6.02 4.36
C ALA A 34 -24.33 -4.92 4.26
N PHE A 35 -24.25 -3.98 3.31
CA PHE A 35 -24.97 -2.71 3.41
C PHE A 35 -25.70 -2.23 2.15
N LYS A 36 -26.30 -3.11 1.36
CA LYS A 36 -27.12 -2.62 0.24
C LYS A 36 -28.31 -1.76 0.69
N ASN A 37 -28.74 -1.84 1.94
CA ASN A 37 -29.83 -1.01 2.52
C ASN A 37 -29.37 0.02 3.58
N GLN A 38 -28.11 -0.05 4.05
CA GLN A 38 -27.54 1.00 4.93
C GLN A 38 -26.59 1.95 4.21
N SER A 39 -26.13 1.61 2.99
CA SER A 39 -25.17 2.39 2.22
C SER A 39 -25.67 3.80 1.87
N SER A 40 -26.98 3.96 1.65
CA SER A 40 -27.56 5.29 1.35
C SER A 40 -27.64 6.20 2.59
N GLN A 41 -27.70 5.65 3.79
CA GLN A 41 -27.70 6.42 5.03
C GLN A 41 -26.26 6.72 5.50
N LEU A 42 -25.33 5.74 5.34
CA LEU A 42 -23.92 5.94 5.58
C LEU A 42 -23.30 6.93 4.59
N LEU A 43 -23.63 6.84 3.29
CA LEU A 43 -23.18 7.80 2.28
C LEU A 43 -23.72 9.21 2.53
N ARG A 44 -24.96 9.36 3.05
CA ARG A 44 -25.49 10.67 3.46
C ARG A 44 -24.79 11.21 4.69
N ASN A 45 -24.38 10.37 5.63
CA ASN A 45 -23.60 10.78 6.81
C ASN A 45 -22.17 11.16 6.45
N PHE A 46 -21.57 10.54 5.42
CA PHE A 46 -20.26 10.94 4.88
C PHE A 46 -20.30 12.27 4.14
N GLN A 47 -21.45 12.66 3.57
CA GLN A 47 -21.63 13.93 2.87
C GLN A 47 -21.76 15.15 3.81
N SER A 48 -21.92 14.94 5.11
CA SER A 48 -22.09 16.00 6.10
C SER A 48 -20.94 16.12 7.10
N PHE A 49 -19.71 15.73 6.73
CA PHE A 49 -18.54 16.10 7.53
C PHE A 49 -18.37 17.62 7.51
N LYS A 50 -19.09 18.30 8.37
CA LYS A 50 -18.69 19.62 8.84
C LYS A 50 -17.83 19.35 10.07
N PRO A 51 -16.52 19.61 10.05
CA PRO A 51 -15.81 19.75 11.30
C PRO A 51 -16.62 20.78 12.08
N ALA A 52 -17.12 20.37 13.24
CA ALA A 52 -17.91 21.28 14.06
C ALA A 52 -17.05 22.54 14.23
N ASN A 53 -17.48 23.65 13.61
CA ASN A 53 -16.74 24.92 13.57
C ASN A 53 -16.40 25.47 14.96
N ASN A 54 -16.93 24.84 16.02
CA ASN A 54 -16.77 25.22 17.41
C ASN A 54 -15.69 24.39 18.16
N LEU A 55 -14.97 23.46 17.50
CA LEU A 55 -14.02 22.55 18.17
C LEU A 55 -12.57 22.71 17.73
N ILE A 56 -12.28 23.71 16.92
CA ILE A 56 -10.92 24.05 16.59
C ILE A 56 -10.47 25.04 17.66
N TYR A 57 -9.69 24.55 18.62
CA TYR A 57 -8.99 25.42 19.55
C TYR A 57 -8.16 26.44 18.75
N ASN A 58 -8.71 27.63 18.58
CA ASN A 58 -8.04 28.87 18.16
C ASN A 58 -7.08 28.78 16.96
N THR A 59 -7.58 28.37 15.79
CA THR A 59 -6.79 28.46 14.56
C THR A 59 -6.67 29.89 14.02
N ASN A 60 -7.36 30.86 14.64
CA ASN A 60 -7.52 32.21 14.09
C ASN A 60 -6.34 33.16 14.34
N ASN A 61 -5.24 32.74 14.99
CA ASN A 61 -4.20 33.68 15.38
C ASN A 61 -2.75 33.31 15.02
N LEU A 62 -2.49 32.35 14.16
CA LEU A 62 -1.19 32.34 13.48
C LEU A 62 -1.26 33.33 12.30
N GLN A 63 -1.34 34.64 12.58
CA GLN A 63 -0.84 35.64 11.63
C GLN A 63 0.64 35.31 11.43
N LEU A 64 0.93 34.55 10.38
CA LEU A 64 2.29 34.24 9.96
C LEU A 64 2.89 35.52 9.41
N SER A 65 3.44 36.34 10.30
CA SER A 65 4.20 37.55 9.94
C SER A 65 5.52 37.21 9.22
N GLN A 66 5.83 35.95 9.03
CA GLN A 66 7.03 35.47 8.36
C GLN A 66 6.68 34.44 7.26
N PRO A 67 7.46 34.39 6.18
CA PRO A 67 7.30 33.38 5.14
C PRO A 67 7.30 31.96 5.72
N ILE A 68 6.42 31.08 5.22
CA ILE A 68 6.44 29.66 5.55
C ILE A 68 7.65 29.05 4.83
N ILE A 69 8.64 28.60 5.57
CA ILE A 69 9.81 27.90 5.05
C ILE A 69 9.55 26.40 5.22
N PRO A 70 9.39 25.65 4.12
CA PRO A 70 9.30 24.19 4.20
C PRO A 70 10.58 23.59 4.77
N GLY A 71 10.46 22.65 5.71
CA GLY A 71 11.59 21.96 6.28
C GLY A 71 12.30 21.04 5.28
N ASN A 72 13.62 20.97 5.38
CA ASN A 72 14.36 19.89 4.74
C ASN A 72 14.07 18.59 5.50
N ASN A 73 13.01 17.92 5.08
CA ASN A 73 12.45 16.77 5.77
C ASN A 73 13.44 15.61 5.96
N HIS A 74 14.49 15.58 5.15
CA HIS A 74 15.48 14.52 5.19
C HIS A 74 16.21 14.46 6.53
N GLN A 75 16.66 15.59 7.07
CA GLN A 75 17.40 15.65 8.32
C GLN A 75 16.51 15.34 9.54
N VAL A 76 15.31 15.91 9.64
CA VAL A 76 14.40 15.66 10.75
C VAL A 76 13.83 14.22 10.68
N ARG A 77 13.52 13.71 9.49
CA ARG A 77 12.96 12.37 9.32
C ARG A 77 13.99 11.26 9.57
N GLN A 78 15.25 11.48 9.24
CA GLN A 78 16.34 10.50 9.38
C GLN A 78 17.04 10.57 10.75
N GLY A 79 16.59 11.42 11.65
CA GLY A 79 17.10 11.46 13.01
C GLY A 79 17.06 10.08 13.66
N ASN A 80 18.09 9.75 14.44
CA ASN A 80 18.09 8.52 15.24
C ASN A 80 17.15 8.69 16.44
N TYR A 81 15.89 8.32 16.25
CA TYR A 81 14.84 8.43 17.27
C TYR A 81 14.63 7.17 18.09
N GLN A 82 15.41 6.11 17.93
CA GLN A 82 15.18 4.83 18.60
C GLN A 82 15.04 4.96 20.11
N ASN A 83 15.91 5.79 20.75
CA ASN A 83 15.84 6.02 22.18
C ASN A 83 14.59 6.83 22.57
N ILE A 84 14.30 7.91 21.83
CA ILE A 84 13.11 8.75 22.05
C ILE A 84 11.83 7.93 21.88
N ASP A 85 11.75 7.11 20.84
CA ASP A 85 10.60 6.25 20.58
C ASP A 85 10.39 5.22 21.72
N ARG A 86 11.47 4.62 22.23
CA ARG A 86 11.42 3.68 23.36
C ARG A 86 10.94 4.37 24.62
N LEU A 87 11.49 5.54 24.94
CA LEU A 87 11.12 6.34 26.10
C LEU A 87 9.65 6.80 26.02
N ALA A 88 9.23 7.33 24.86
CA ALA A 88 7.84 7.75 24.66
C ALA A 88 6.83 6.62 24.93
N ARG A 89 7.12 5.40 24.46
CA ARG A 89 6.26 4.22 24.68
C ARG A 89 6.27 3.74 26.13
N SER A 90 7.36 3.95 26.89
CA SER A 90 7.45 3.54 28.30
C SER A 90 6.77 4.52 29.26
N ILE A 91 6.40 5.73 28.80
CA ILE A 91 5.74 6.73 29.66
C ILE A 91 4.26 6.35 29.84
N ASN A 92 3.97 5.72 30.96
CA ASN A 92 2.61 5.38 31.37
C ASN A 92 2.03 6.53 32.22
N TYR A 93 1.52 7.57 31.55
CA TYR A 93 0.87 8.70 32.21
C TYR A 93 -0.64 8.44 32.32
N GLN A 94 -1.16 8.40 33.55
CA GLN A 94 -2.58 8.15 33.83
C GLN A 94 -3.35 9.43 34.24
N GLY A 95 -2.65 10.55 34.36
CA GLY A 95 -3.27 11.83 34.68
C GLY A 95 -4.01 12.45 33.48
N ASN A 96 -4.61 13.62 33.73
CA ASN A 96 -5.36 14.40 32.75
C ASN A 96 -4.83 15.83 32.57
N SER A 97 -3.69 16.19 33.17
CA SER A 97 -3.05 17.48 33.02
C SER A 97 -2.12 17.53 31.82
N LEU A 98 -2.45 18.35 30.83
CA LEU A 98 -1.58 18.59 29.66
C LEU A 98 -0.22 19.15 30.03
N SER A 99 -0.18 20.04 31.04
CA SER A 99 1.08 20.67 31.54
C SER A 99 1.98 19.65 32.19
N GLU A 100 1.42 18.76 33.03
CA GLU A 100 2.17 17.69 33.66
C GLU A 100 2.75 16.70 32.64
N LEU A 101 1.93 16.24 31.68
CA LEU A 101 2.40 15.36 30.61
C LEU A 101 3.50 16.04 29.80
N ALA A 102 3.32 17.29 29.37
CA ALA A 102 4.33 18.04 28.62
C ALA A 102 5.65 18.15 29.42
N THR A 103 5.57 18.38 30.74
CA THR A 103 6.75 18.40 31.62
C THR A 103 7.45 17.05 31.66
N ILE A 104 6.71 15.95 31.76
CA ILE A 104 7.25 14.58 31.73
C ILE A 104 7.95 14.30 30.40
N LEU A 105 7.30 14.58 29.27
CA LEU A 105 7.86 14.38 27.94
C LEU A 105 9.12 15.22 27.72
N SER A 106 9.14 16.47 28.19
CA SER A 106 10.27 17.41 28.06
C SER A 106 11.53 16.94 28.77
N LYS A 107 11.44 16.12 29.82
CA LYS A 107 12.61 15.56 30.50
C LYS A 107 13.48 14.71 29.57
N TYR A 108 12.89 14.10 28.56
CA TYR A 108 13.56 13.15 27.66
C TYR A 108 13.88 13.75 26.29
N ALA A 109 13.28 14.88 25.93
CA ALA A 109 13.45 15.51 24.62
C ALA A 109 14.18 16.85 24.76
N LYS A 110 15.38 16.95 24.19
CA LYS A 110 16.26 18.13 24.35
C LYS A 110 16.16 19.09 23.17
N THR A 111 16.01 18.55 21.95
CA THR A 111 15.91 19.34 20.71
C THR A 111 14.45 19.50 20.28
N GLU A 112 14.17 20.51 19.45
CA GLU A 112 12.82 20.71 18.90
C GLU A 112 12.33 19.46 18.11
N ALA A 113 13.23 18.81 17.37
CA ALA A 113 12.92 17.58 16.65
C ALA A 113 12.56 16.41 17.60
N GLU A 114 13.31 16.25 18.70
CA GLU A 114 13.00 15.24 19.71
C GLU A 114 11.69 15.55 20.46
N LYS A 115 11.41 16.82 20.76
CA LYS A 115 10.14 17.24 21.34
C LYS A 115 8.96 16.90 20.42
N ALA A 116 9.05 17.25 19.14
CA ALA A 116 8.04 16.91 18.16
C ALA A 116 7.84 15.38 18.04
N ARG A 117 8.96 14.61 18.04
CA ARG A 117 8.93 13.15 17.91
C ARG A 117 8.34 12.46 19.14
N ILE A 118 8.73 12.88 20.36
CA ILE A 118 8.23 12.23 21.57
C ILE A 118 6.72 12.43 21.75
N ILE A 119 6.18 13.61 21.40
CA ILE A 119 4.74 13.88 21.37
C ILE A 119 4.05 12.95 20.37
N TYR A 120 4.57 12.88 19.14
CA TYR A 120 4.03 12.01 18.08
C TYR A 120 3.94 10.55 18.54
N VAL A 121 5.05 10.00 19.04
CA VAL A 121 5.11 8.60 19.46
C VAL A 121 4.22 8.35 20.68
N TRP A 122 4.22 9.28 21.67
CA TRP A 122 3.35 9.12 22.83
C TRP A 122 1.87 9.09 22.44
N ILE A 123 1.40 10.03 21.59
CA ILE A 123 0.02 10.07 21.11
C ILE A 123 -0.32 8.81 20.33
N THR A 124 0.49 8.42 19.35
CA THR A 124 0.24 7.23 18.53
C THR A 124 0.18 5.95 19.34
N HIS A 125 0.87 5.90 20.49
CA HIS A 125 0.89 4.74 21.37
C HIS A 125 -0.27 4.73 22.37
N ASN A 126 -0.70 5.90 22.85
CA ASN A 126 -1.63 6.02 24.00
C ASN A 126 -3.06 6.40 23.62
N ILE A 127 -3.29 6.98 22.42
CA ILE A 127 -4.63 7.37 21.99
C ILE A 127 -5.17 6.34 21.00
N THR A 128 -6.41 5.92 21.20
CA THR A 128 -7.12 4.96 20.33
C THR A 128 -8.04 5.70 19.37
N TYR A 129 -8.11 5.28 18.11
CA TYR A 129 -9.03 5.90 17.17
C TYR A 129 -10.48 5.46 17.44
N ASP A 130 -11.37 6.43 17.60
CA ASP A 130 -12.79 6.20 17.89
C ASP A 130 -13.55 5.91 16.58
N VAL A 131 -13.46 4.66 16.14
CA VAL A 131 -14.14 4.18 14.94
C VAL A 131 -15.67 4.29 15.09
N ALA A 132 -16.18 4.03 16.27
CA ALA A 132 -17.63 4.03 16.50
C ALA A 132 -18.21 5.45 16.32
N SER A 133 -17.58 6.45 16.90
CA SER A 133 -17.98 7.85 16.72
C SER A 133 -17.79 8.33 15.28
N PHE A 134 -16.71 7.91 14.63
CA PHE A 134 -16.46 8.20 13.22
C PHE A 134 -17.59 7.65 12.33
N LEU A 135 -17.96 6.38 12.48
CA LEU A 135 -19.01 5.75 11.67
C LEU A 135 -20.42 6.32 11.93
N ARG A 136 -20.67 6.83 13.14
CA ARG A 136 -21.93 7.50 13.47
C ARG A 136 -22.00 8.96 13.01
N GLY A 137 -20.89 9.55 12.57
CA GLY A 137 -20.81 10.98 12.26
C GLY A 137 -20.96 11.89 13.50
N ASN A 138 -20.79 11.34 14.70
CA ASN A 138 -20.83 12.09 15.96
C ASN A 138 -19.47 12.01 16.63
N TYR A 139 -18.66 13.02 16.43
CA TYR A 139 -17.23 13.01 16.74
C TYR A 139 -16.87 13.40 18.19
N GLY A 140 -17.86 13.76 19.00
CA GLY A 140 -17.67 14.11 20.40
C GLY A 140 -16.87 15.40 20.62
N ASP A 141 -16.40 15.58 21.85
CA ASP A 141 -15.53 16.71 22.22
C ASP A 141 -14.07 16.38 21.88
N ALA A 142 -13.51 17.09 20.91
CA ALA A 142 -12.13 16.95 20.45
C ALA A 142 -11.13 17.83 21.24
N SER A 143 -11.55 18.43 22.36
CA SER A 143 -10.64 19.26 23.19
C SER A 143 -9.47 18.42 23.73
N PRO A 144 -8.26 18.98 23.78
CA PRO A 144 -7.07 18.25 24.22
C PRO A 144 -7.21 17.62 25.61
N TYR A 145 -7.93 18.30 26.51
CA TYR A 145 -8.21 17.81 27.86
C TYR A 145 -9.07 16.56 27.85
N VAL A 146 -10.18 16.56 27.06
CA VAL A 146 -11.09 15.42 26.96
C VAL A 146 -10.41 14.24 26.30
N VAL A 147 -9.65 14.47 25.24
CA VAL A 147 -8.87 13.42 24.56
C VAL A 147 -7.82 12.81 25.50
N LEU A 148 -7.10 13.64 26.27
CA LEU A 148 -6.13 13.17 27.24
C LEU A 148 -6.79 12.35 28.34
N LYS A 149 -7.97 12.76 28.84
CA LYS A 149 -8.73 12.05 29.86
C LYS A 149 -9.26 10.71 29.34
N ASN A 150 -9.86 10.70 28.16
CA ASN A 150 -10.59 9.55 27.62
C ASN A 150 -9.69 8.54 26.89
N ARG A 151 -8.52 8.94 26.39
CA ARG A 151 -7.57 8.10 25.63
C ARG A 151 -8.11 7.61 24.29
N PHE A 152 -9.18 8.20 23.78
CA PHE A 152 -9.68 7.92 22.43
C PHE A 152 -10.21 9.20 21.78
N ALA A 153 -10.12 9.28 20.45
CA ALA A 153 -10.62 10.40 19.67
C ALA A 153 -10.68 10.07 18.18
N VAL A 154 -11.35 10.89 17.40
CA VAL A 154 -11.19 10.98 15.95
C VAL A 154 -10.01 11.90 15.59
N CYS A 155 -9.72 12.10 14.30
CA CYS A 155 -8.57 12.85 13.80
C CYS A 155 -8.42 14.26 14.39
N SER A 156 -9.51 15.01 14.55
CA SER A 156 -9.49 16.35 15.16
C SER A 156 -8.96 16.32 16.60
N GLY A 157 -9.34 15.32 17.39
CA GLY A 157 -8.83 15.18 18.76
C GLY A 157 -7.34 14.83 18.82
N TYR A 158 -6.85 13.96 17.92
CA TYR A 158 -5.42 13.70 17.77
C TYR A 158 -4.64 14.98 17.43
N ALA A 159 -5.14 15.73 16.46
CA ALA A 159 -4.49 16.95 16.01
C ALA A 159 -4.47 18.04 17.10
N ASN A 160 -5.60 18.24 17.81
CA ASN A 160 -5.71 19.19 18.89
C ASN A 160 -4.79 18.82 20.07
N LEU A 161 -4.74 17.54 20.44
CA LEU A 161 -3.86 17.07 21.52
C LEU A 161 -2.38 17.25 21.13
N TYR A 162 -2.00 16.95 19.88
CA TYR A 162 -0.66 17.16 19.38
C TYR A 162 -0.26 18.65 19.49
N GLN A 163 -1.10 19.56 18.98
CA GLN A 163 -0.85 20.99 19.03
C GLN A 163 -0.69 21.49 20.47
N ALA A 164 -1.61 21.12 21.36
CA ALA A 164 -1.57 21.57 22.75
C ALA A 164 -0.30 21.11 23.50
N LEU A 165 0.15 19.87 23.28
CA LEU A 165 1.40 19.37 23.84
C LEU A 165 2.62 20.05 23.22
N ALA A 166 2.62 20.27 21.91
CA ALA A 166 3.69 20.97 21.18
C ALA A 166 3.89 22.39 21.73
N GLU A 167 2.81 23.16 21.87
CA GLU A 167 2.83 24.52 22.42
C GLU A 167 3.34 24.55 23.86
N LYS A 168 2.88 23.62 24.71
CA LYS A 168 3.37 23.51 26.10
C LYS A 168 4.84 23.11 26.20
N MET A 169 5.38 22.45 25.20
CA MET A 169 6.81 22.11 25.10
C MET A 169 7.62 23.18 24.35
N GLY A 170 7.02 24.35 24.04
CA GLY A 170 7.67 25.50 23.40
C GLY A 170 7.83 25.39 21.88
N LEU A 171 7.10 24.49 21.22
CA LEU A 171 7.06 24.39 19.76
C LEU A 171 5.89 25.20 19.21
N LYS A 172 6.06 25.79 18.01
CA LYS A 172 4.94 26.32 17.23
C LYS A 172 4.31 25.19 16.42
N SER A 173 2.99 25.01 16.56
CA SER A 173 2.24 24.00 15.81
C SER A 173 0.89 24.57 15.37
N ALA A 174 0.35 24.04 14.27
CA ALA A 174 -0.99 24.35 13.83
C ALA A 174 -1.75 23.07 13.44
N VAL A 175 -3.05 23.07 13.66
CA VAL A 175 -3.96 22.07 13.09
C VAL A 175 -4.23 22.46 11.64
N VAL A 176 -4.09 21.49 10.77
CA VAL A 176 -4.40 21.60 9.34
C VAL A 176 -5.65 20.82 9.04
N ILE A 177 -6.64 21.47 8.43
CA ILE A 177 -7.88 20.83 7.98
C ILE A 177 -7.80 20.63 6.48
N GLY A 178 -8.34 19.52 6.00
CA GLY A 178 -8.35 19.23 4.58
C GLY A 178 -8.94 17.87 4.23
N TYR A 179 -8.54 17.39 3.08
CA TYR A 179 -9.05 16.18 2.46
C TYR A 179 -8.00 15.08 2.55
N ALA A 180 -8.40 13.90 3.01
CA ALA A 180 -7.52 12.74 3.02
C ALA A 180 -8.14 11.55 2.30
N LYS A 181 -7.32 10.83 1.51
CA LYS A 181 -7.71 9.60 0.80
C LYS A 181 -7.69 8.39 1.75
N GLY A 182 -8.43 8.50 2.85
CA GLY A 182 -8.55 7.48 3.90
C GLY A 182 -9.85 6.71 3.83
N LEU A 183 -10.27 6.18 5.00
CA LEU A 183 -11.51 5.42 5.15
C LEU A 183 -12.71 6.24 4.66
N GLY A 184 -13.47 5.66 3.72
CA GLY A 184 -14.67 6.31 3.15
C GLY A 184 -14.41 7.35 2.06
N TYR A 185 -13.14 7.60 1.68
CA TYR A 185 -12.85 8.51 0.58
C TYR A 185 -13.27 7.90 -0.76
N LEU A 186 -14.10 8.63 -1.49
CA LEU A 186 -14.47 8.33 -2.88
C LEU A 186 -13.80 9.34 -3.80
N VAL A 187 -13.02 8.84 -4.75
CA VAL A 187 -12.32 9.69 -5.72
C VAL A 187 -13.32 10.53 -6.51
N GLY A 188 -13.14 11.85 -6.50
CA GLY A 188 -13.99 12.81 -7.21
C GLY A 188 -15.25 13.26 -6.47
N ASN A 189 -15.59 12.70 -5.30
CA ASN A 189 -16.84 12.99 -4.57
C ASN A 189 -16.65 13.67 -3.21
N ALA A 190 -15.43 14.06 -2.85
CA ALA A 190 -15.21 14.74 -1.57
C ALA A 190 -15.60 16.22 -1.69
N SER A 191 -16.82 16.57 -1.26
CA SER A 191 -17.30 17.97 -1.21
C SER A 191 -16.71 18.72 -0.03
N ASP A 192 -16.52 18.06 1.12
CA ASP A 192 -16.11 18.68 2.38
C ASP A 192 -14.80 18.07 2.90
N ALA A 193 -14.05 18.87 3.67
CA ALA A 193 -12.87 18.39 4.37
C ALA A 193 -13.22 17.22 5.32
N ASN A 194 -12.45 16.17 5.29
CA ASN A 194 -12.73 14.92 6.00
C ASN A 194 -11.62 14.52 6.98
N HIS A 195 -10.59 15.34 7.15
CA HIS A 195 -9.44 15.00 7.97
C HIS A 195 -8.78 16.21 8.61
N ALA A 196 -8.10 15.98 9.74
CA ALA A 196 -7.29 16.97 10.42
C ALA A 196 -5.95 16.33 10.82
N TRP A 197 -4.87 17.10 10.61
CA TRP A 197 -3.50 16.73 10.98
C TRP A 197 -2.74 17.95 11.48
N ASN A 198 -1.42 17.88 11.63
CA ASN A 198 -0.63 18.99 12.15
C ASN A 198 0.48 19.41 11.20
N THR A 199 0.86 20.66 11.36
CA THR A 199 2.20 21.15 11.03
C THR A 199 2.89 21.62 12.28
N VAL A 200 4.21 21.45 12.35
CA VAL A 200 5.04 21.87 13.47
C VAL A 200 6.30 22.55 12.97
N ARG A 201 6.73 23.63 13.64
CA ARG A 201 7.96 24.34 13.31
C ARG A 201 9.12 23.73 14.10
N ILE A 202 10.14 23.28 13.39
CA ILE A 202 11.38 22.72 13.92
C ILE A 202 12.55 23.45 13.29
N ASN A 203 13.44 24.05 14.07
CA ASN A 203 14.59 24.82 13.59
C ASN A 203 14.19 25.84 12.51
N ASN A 204 13.16 26.61 12.79
CA ASN A 204 12.59 27.65 11.91
C ASN A 204 11.92 27.15 10.63
N ALA A 205 11.81 25.85 10.38
CA ALA A 205 11.14 25.27 9.21
C ALA A 205 9.90 24.46 9.61
N TRP A 206 8.89 24.41 8.73
CA TRP A 206 7.61 23.73 8.98
C TRP A 206 7.63 22.31 8.44
N TYR A 207 7.10 21.37 9.24
CA TYR A 207 7.03 19.94 8.94
C TYR A 207 5.62 19.41 9.14
N LEU A 208 5.22 18.47 8.29
CA LEU A 208 3.90 17.84 8.29
C LEU A 208 3.90 16.60 9.19
N ILE A 209 2.88 16.49 10.04
CA ILE A 209 2.73 15.39 11.00
C ILE A 209 1.27 14.93 11.02
N ASP A 210 1.03 13.64 10.92
CA ASP A 210 -0.28 13.05 11.17
C ASP A 210 -0.19 11.95 12.22
N ALA A 211 -0.52 12.28 13.47
CA ALA A 211 -0.51 11.31 14.56
C ALA A 211 -1.67 10.30 14.46
N THR A 212 -2.75 10.61 13.75
CA THR A 212 -3.88 9.69 13.53
C THR A 212 -3.45 8.52 12.63
N TRP A 213 -2.94 8.83 11.44
CA TRP A 213 -2.46 7.81 10.51
C TRP A 213 -1.15 7.15 11.01
N GLY A 214 -0.43 7.85 11.87
CA GLY A 214 0.72 7.31 12.58
C GLY A 214 0.41 6.28 13.64
N ALA A 215 -0.81 6.30 14.21
CA ALA A 215 -1.22 5.42 15.30
C ALA A 215 -1.64 4.02 14.82
N GLY A 216 -2.22 3.92 13.62
CA GLY A 216 -2.69 2.62 13.15
C GLY A 216 -3.66 2.70 11.97
N VAL A 217 -4.39 1.63 11.79
CA VAL A 217 -5.34 1.43 10.69
C VAL A 217 -6.70 1.02 11.21
N VAL A 218 -7.75 1.27 10.44
CA VAL A 218 -9.09 0.72 10.69
C VAL A 218 -9.31 -0.45 9.75
N ASN A 219 -9.57 -1.63 10.30
CA ASN A 219 -9.86 -2.84 9.56
C ASN A 219 -11.10 -3.50 10.14
N ASN A 220 -12.06 -3.89 9.31
CA ASN A 220 -13.34 -4.49 9.73
C ASN A 220 -14.04 -3.66 10.83
N ASN A 221 -14.08 -2.33 10.66
CA ASN A 221 -14.64 -1.38 11.63
C ASN A 221 -14.00 -1.43 13.03
N GLN A 222 -12.76 -1.91 13.12
CA GLN A 222 -11.98 -1.93 14.35
C GLN A 222 -10.64 -1.22 14.14
N PHE A 223 -10.25 -0.43 15.13
CA PHE A 223 -8.92 0.18 15.15
C PHE A 223 -7.88 -0.88 15.51
N GLN A 224 -6.86 -1.00 14.67
CA GLN A 224 -5.68 -1.82 14.91
C GLN A 224 -4.46 -0.90 15.07
N ARG A 225 -3.88 -0.89 16.26
CA ARG A 225 -2.69 -0.10 16.53
C ARG A 225 -1.51 -0.64 15.73
N GLN A 226 -0.97 0.21 14.88
CA GLN A 226 0.17 -0.11 14.04
C GLN A 226 0.99 1.17 13.81
N PHE A 227 2.01 1.37 14.63
CA PHE A 227 2.86 2.54 14.54
C PHE A 227 3.47 2.70 13.14
N ASN A 228 3.26 3.87 12.54
CA ASN A 228 3.80 4.19 11.22
C ASN A 228 4.65 5.47 11.26
N PRO A 229 5.99 5.34 11.25
CA PRO A 229 6.89 6.49 11.32
C PRO A 229 6.85 7.38 10.07
N HIS A 230 6.21 6.93 8.98
CA HIS A 230 6.07 7.71 7.74
C HIS A 230 5.37 9.05 7.98
N TYR A 231 4.38 9.08 8.88
CA TYR A 231 3.57 10.26 9.15
C TYR A 231 4.18 11.23 10.16
N PHE A 232 5.46 11.06 10.46
CA PHE A 232 6.28 12.03 11.19
C PHE A 232 7.21 12.74 10.23
N ALA A 233 7.10 14.05 10.11
CA ALA A 233 7.88 14.89 9.19
C ALA A 233 7.83 14.35 7.74
N THR A 234 6.64 13.93 7.29
CA THR A 234 6.45 13.39 5.94
C THR A 234 6.84 14.42 4.90
N PRO A 235 7.65 14.06 3.88
CA PRO A 235 7.97 14.97 2.79
C PRO A 235 6.70 15.52 2.13
N PRO A 236 6.56 16.82 1.93
CA PRO A 236 5.37 17.43 1.31
C PRO A 236 4.99 16.80 -0.02
N ALA A 237 5.98 16.47 -0.87
CA ALA A 237 5.78 15.81 -2.16
C ALA A 237 5.25 14.37 -2.05
N GLN A 238 5.32 13.75 -0.87
CA GLN A 238 4.75 12.44 -0.60
C GLN A 238 3.38 12.57 0.07
N LEU A 239 3.26 13.45 1.08
CA LEU A 239 2.01 13.60 1.82
C LEU A 239 0.88 14.12 0.91
N ILE A 240 1.18 14.98 -0.05
CA ILE A 240 0.18 15.57 -0.96
C ILE A 240 -0.60 14.51 -1.77
N TYR A 241 -0.08 13.32 -1.97
CA TYR A 241 -0.82 12.24 -2.63
C TYR A 241 -2.02 11.75 -1.83
N SER A 242 -1.96 11.85 -0.53
CA SER A 242 -2.99 11.35 0.39
C SER A 242 -3.68 12.45 1.22
N HIS A 243 -3.06 13.64 1.38
CA HIS A 243 -3.54 14.74 2.21
C HIS A 243 -3.51 16.05 1.43
N PHE A 244 -4.66 16.66 1.24
CA PHE A 244 -4.78 17.95 0.56
C PHE A 244 -5.34 18.99 1.54
N PRO A 245 -4.56 20.00 1.98
CA PRO A 245 -5.01 21.01 2.92
C PRO A 245 -5.97 22.02 2.24
N GLU A 246 -6.97 22.49 2.98
CA GLU A 246 -7.85 23.60 2.52
C GLU A 246 -7.03 24.87 2.30
N GLN A 247 -6.14 25.17 3.22
CA GLN A 247 -5.23 26.30 3.11
C GLN A 247 -3.97 25.86 2.35
N THR A 248 -3.81 26.33 1.12
CA THR A 248 -2.76 25.90 0.19
C THR A 248 -1.34 26.08 0.71
N GLN A 249 -1.12 27.05 1.60
CA GLN A 249 0.18 27.28 2.26
C GLN A 249 0.69 26.05 3.01
N TRP A 250 -0.22 25.22 3.55
CA TRP A 250 0.12 24.00 4.27
C TRP A 250 0.44 22.81 3.37
N GLN A 251 0.42 22.97 2.04
CA GLN A 251 1.03 21.98 1.16
C GLN A 251 2.55 21.94 1.34
N LEU A 252 3.17 23.02 1.78
CA LEU A 252 4.62 23.18 1.96
C LEU A 252 5.41 22.83 0.68
N LEU A 253 4.84 23.07 -0.48
CA LEU A 253 5.42 22.77 -1.80
C LEU A 253 5.83 24.06 -2.51
N PRO A 254 6.93 24.06 -3.29
CA PRO A 254 7.32 25.21 -4.10
C PRO A 254 6.26 25.58 -5.15
N LYS A 255 5.57 24.56 -5.69
CA LYS A 255 4.43 24.70 -6.59
C LYS A 255 3.24 23.99 -5.99
N VAL A 256 2.19 24.76 -5.67
CA VAL A 256 0.97 24.21 -5.09
C VAL A 256 0.11 23.50 -6.14
N TYR A 257 -0.56 22.45 -5.73
CA TYR A 257 -1.52 21.73 -6.53
C TYR A 257 -2.95 22.20 -6.25
N ARG A 258 -3.84 21.99 -7.24
CA ARG A 258 -5.27 22.23 -7.10
C ARG A 258 -5.95 20.97 -6.60
N LYS A 259 -7.09 21.13 -5.90
CA LYS A 259 -7.91 20.01 -5.39
C LYS A 259 -8.27 19.00 -6.49
N GLN A 260 -8.64 19.50 -7.67
CA GLN A 260 -8.97 18.65 -8.83
C GLN A 260 -7.81 17.74 -9.26
N GLN A 261 -6.57 18.22 -9.18
CA GLN A 261 -5.38 17.38 -9.46
C GLN A 261 -5.22 16.30 -8.39
N PHE A 262 -5.31 16.68 -7.11
CA PHE A 262 -5.29 15.73 -6.02
C PHE A 262 -6.35 14.63 -6.19
N ASP A 263 -7.59 15.00 -6.51
CA ASP A 263 -8.70 14.06 -6.71
C ASP A 263 -8.46 13.10 -7.88
N SER A 264 -7.72 13.53 -8.90
CA SER A 264 -7.44 12.70 -10.06
C SER A 264 -6.30 11.69 -9.85
N TRP A 265 -5.45 11.87 -8.84
CA TRP A 265 -4.27 11.01 -8.66
C TRP A 265 -4.62 9.62 -8.11
N PRO A 266 -3.78 8.60 -8.40
CA PRO A 266 -3.98 7.27 -7.83
C PRO A 266 -3.91 7.29 -6.30
N ILE A 267 -4.51 6.28 -5.69
CA ILE A 267 -4.42 6.09 -4.25
C ILE A 267 -3.10 5.40 -3.94
N VAL A 268 -2.19 6.11 -3.28
CA VAL A 268 -0.92 5.55 -2.81
C VAL A 268 -0.85 5.56 -1.29
N THR A 269 -0.19 4.56 -0.72
CA THR A 269 -0.01 4.43 0.72
C THR A 269 1.43 4.77 1.12
N SER A 270 1.70 4.82 2.42
CA SER A 270 3.07 4.96 2.94
C SER A 270 4.01 3.85 2.45
N GLN A 271 3.47 2.66 2.14
CA GLN A 271 4.24 1.53 1.60
C GLN A 271 4.90 1.85 0.26
N PHE A 272 4.16 2.52 -0.64
CA PHE A 272 4.66 2.95 -1.95
C PHE A 272 5.97 3.75 -1.83
N PHE A 273 5.97 4.74 -0.93
CA PHE A 273 7.14 5.59 -0.70
C PHE A 273 8.26 4.88 0.06
N ARG A 274 7.91 4.06 1.04
CA ARG A 274 8.87 3.28 1.84
C ARG A 274 9.67 2.32 0.97
N ASP A 275 9.02 1.70 0.01
CA ASP A 275 9.65 0.74 -0.90
C ASP A 275 10.29 1.41 -2.12
N GLY A 276 10.31 2.76 -2.17
CA GLY A 276 10.97 3.54 -3.22
C GLY A 276 10.33 3.44 -4.60
N ILE A 277 9.05 3.09 -4.66
CA ILE A 277 8.30 2.96 -5.91
C ILE A 277 8.01 4.35 -6.48
N LYS A 278 8.03 4.47 -7.83
CA LYS A 278 7.63 5.68 -8.54
C LYS A 278 6.71 5.32 -9.71
N LEU A 279 5.75 6.19 -10.01
CA LEU A 279 4.90 6.06 -11.19
C LEU A 279 5.73 6.37 -12.45
N VAL A 280 5.57 5.56 -13.50
CA VAL A 280 6.15 5.81 -14.84
C VAL A 280 5.06 6.22 -15.81
N ASN A 281 3.95 5.47 -15.84
CA ASN A 281 2.74 5.81 -16.57
C ASN A 281 1.53 5.90 -15.63
N HIS A 282 0.38 6.29 -16.15
CA HIS A 282 -0.89 6.34 -15.43
C HIS A 282 -0.85 7.15 -14.12
N ASN A 283 -0.66 8.48 -14.28
CA ASN A 283 -0.70 9.40 -13.13
C ASN A 283 -2.13 9.69 -12.65
N SER A 284 -3.16 9.14 -13.29
CA SER A 284 -4.56 9.27 -12.91
C SER A 284 -5.09 7.97 -12.30
N TYR A 285 -5.94 8.11 -11.26
CA TYR A 285 -6.62 6.97 -10.63
C TYR A 285 -7.50 6.19 -11.62
N ASN A 286 -8.24 6.92 -12.47
CA ASN A 286 -9.11 6.32 -13.47
C ASN A 286 -8.33 6.10 -14.77
N ILE A 287 -8.26 4.84 -15.20
CA ILE A 287 -7.63 4.41 -16.44
C ILE A 287 -8.71 3.87 -17.38
N GLN A 288 -8.68 4.28 -18.66
CA GLN A 288 -9.49 3.69 -19.71
C GLN A 288 -8.70 2.57 -20.40
N SER A 289 -9.38 1.48 -20.74
CA SER A 289 -8.78 0.29 -21.34
C SER A 289 -9.65 -0.29 -22.44
N SER A 290 -9.03 -0.93 -23.41
CA SER A 290 -9.69 -1.72 -24.47
C SER A 290 -9.36 -3.21 -24.37
N GLY A 291 -9.48 -3.75 -23.14
CA GLY A 291 -9.31 -5.18 -22.86
C GLY A 291 -7.99 -5.55 -22.19
N ILE A 292 -6.92 -4.76 -22.38
CA ILE A 292 -5.62 -4.96 -21.74
C ILE A 292 -5.08 -3.61 -21.29
N THR A 293 -4.40 -3.59 -20.13
CA THR A 293 -3.70 -2.41 -19.60
C THR A 293 -2.34 -2.82 -19.05
N GLU A 294 -1.34 -1.97 -19.23
CA GLU A 294 -0.02 -2.11 -18.63
C GLU A 294 0.25 -0.94 -17.70
N VAL A 295 0.46 -1.23 -16.41
CA VAL A 295 0.91 -0.26 -15.42
C VAL A 295 2.41 -0.45 -15.22
N ILE A 296 3.18 0.61 -15.41
CA ILE A 296 4.63 0.60 -15.32
C ILE A 296 5.07 1.41 -14.11
N LEU A 297 5.85 0.79 -13.25
CA LEU A 297 6.40 1.38 -12.03
C LEU A 297 7.93 1.31 -12.07
N GLN A 298 8.61 2.38 -11.69
CA GLN A 298 10.03 2.32 -11.34
C GLN A 298 10.15 1.67 -9.96
N VAL A 299 10.93 0.61 -9.83
CA VAL A 299 10.99 -0.21 -8.62
C VAL A 299 12.44 -0.57 -8.27
N PRO A 300 12.92 -0.30 -7.04
CA PRO A 300 14.25 -0.70 -6.60
C PRO A 300 14.47 -2.22 -6.69
N PRO A 301 15.72 -2.71 -6.86
CA PRO A 301 16.02 -4.14 -7.01
C PRO A 301 15.58 -5.01 -5.83
N HIS A 302 15.57 -4.43 -4.63
CA HIS A 302 15.18 -5.13 -3.38
C HIS A 302 13.68 -5.12 -3.09
N THR A 303 12.86 -4.46 -3.91
CA THR A 303 11.41 -4.38 -3.74
C THR A 303 10.72 -5.39 -4.62
N GLN A 304 9.88 -6.25 -4.05
CA GLN A 304 8.99 -7.17 -4.77
C GLN A 304 7.62 -6.51 -4.97
N ILE A 305 6.99 -6.80 -6.10
CA ILE A 305 5.66 -6.30 -6.48
C ILE A 305 4.71 -7.49 -6.64
N SER A 306 3.50 -7.35 -6.12
CA SER A 306 2.38 -8.23 -6.41
C SER A 306 1.18 -7.39 -6.83
N ALA A 307 0.26 -7.97 -7.58
CA ALA A 307 -0.93 -7.26 -8.00
C ALA A 307 -2.15 -8.19 -8.04
N GLN A 308 -3.32 -7.60 -7.82
CA GLN A 308 -4.59 -8.30 -7.86
C GLN A 308 -5.63 -7.44 -8.56
N LEU A 309 -6.35 -8.03 -9.52
CA LEU A 309 -7.53 -7.43 -10.12
C LEU A 309 -8.76 -7.79 -9.29
N GLN A 310 -9.60 -6.80 -9.01
CA GLN A 310 -10.83 -6.97 -8.25
C GLN A 310 -12.02 -6.36 -9.01
N GLN A 311 -13.20 -6.91 -8.76
CA GLN A 311 -14.47 -6.31 -9.17
C GLN A 311 -15.44 -6.40 -8.00
N ASN A 312 -16.07 -5.27 -7.64
CA ASN A 312 -16.95 -5.17 -6.47
C ASN A 312 -16.28 -5.66 -5.16
N ASN A 313 -15.00 -5.34 -4.99
CA ASN A 313 -14.14 -5.75 -3.86
C ASN A 313 -13.86 -7.27 -3.79
N LEU A 314 -14.20 -8.03 -4.82
CA LEU A 314 -13.89 -9.46 -4.90
C LEU A 314 -12.73 -9.71 -5.86
N PRO A 315 -11.74 -10.54 -5.49
CA PRO A 315 -10.62 -10.86 -6.36
C PRO A 315 -11.08 -11.67 -7.59
N ILE A 316 -10.50 -11.35 -8.74
CA ILE A 316 -10.70 -12.08 -9.99
C ILE A 316 -9.55 -13.06 -10.17
N ASN A 317 -9.77 -14.31 -9.79
CA ASN A 317 -8.73 -15.34 -9.82
C ASN A 317 -8.50 -15.93 -11.22
N SER A 318 -9.43 -15.73 -12.16
CA SER A 318 -9.33 -16.20 -13.55
C SER A 318 -8.45 -15.32 -14.44
N HIS A 319 -8.13 -14.10 -14.00
CA HIS A 319 -7.36 -13.11 -14.74
C HIS A 319 -6.27 -12.54 -13.84
N LEU A 320 -5.23 -13.37 -13.57
CA LEU A 320 -4.10 -12.96 -12.77
C LEU A 320 -3.22 -11.98 -13.56
N PRO A 321 -2.77 -10.88 -12.94
CA PRO A 321 -1.82 -9.98 -13.58
C PRO A 321 -0.49 -10.68 -13.89
N LEU A 322 0.09 -10.41 -15.05
CA LEU A 322 1.46 -10.76 -15.38
C LEU A 322 2.38 -9.64 -14.93
N ILE A 323 3.31 -9.95 -14.04
CA ILE A 323 4.28 -8.98 -13.53
C ILE A 323 5.66 -9.37 -14.03
N GLN A 324 6.31 -8.44 -14.71
CA GLN A 324 7.64 -8.64 -15.27
C GLN A 324 8.57 -7.49 -14.89
N ARG A 325 9.86 -7.76 -14.82
CA ARG A 325 10.86 -6.74 -14.47
C ARG A 325 11.88 -6.58 -15.58
N VAL A 326 12.12 -5.33 -15.97
CA VAL A 326 13.15 -4.97 -16.96
C VAL A 326 13.68 -3.57 -16.64
N ASN A 327 14.98 -3.37 -16.68
CA ASN A 327 15.64 -2.06 -16.52
C ASN A 327 15.19 -1.27 -15.27
N GLY A 328 14.99 -1.98 -14.14
CA GLY A 328 14.55 -1.37 -12.88
C GLY A 328 13.07 -0.99 -12.86
N GLN A 329 12.30 -1.39 -13.87
CA GLN A 329 10.85 -1.21 -13.92
C GLN A 329 10.12 -2.52 -13.66
N ALA A 330 8.96 -2.43 -13.01
CA ALA A 330 7.96 -3.49 -12.96
C ALA A 330 6.83 -3.14 -13.94
N ILE A 331 6.56 -4.03 -14.88
CA ILE A 331 5.46 -3.94 -15.85
C ILE A 331 4.37 -4.89 -15.35
N ILE A 332 3.22 -4.33 -14.98
CA ILE A 332 2.05 -5.04 -14.50
C ILE A 332 1.03 -5.05 -15.64
N LYS A 333 0.92 -6.18 -16.33
CA LYS A 333 -0.03 -6.36 -17.42
C LYS A 333 -1.29 -7.03 -16.89
N VAL A 334 -2.45 -6.40 -17.10
CA VAL A 334 -3.76 -6.92 -16.70
C VAL A 334 -4.67 -7.06 -17.90
N SER A 335 -5.50 -8.10 -17.88
CA SER A 335 -6.53 -8.37 -18.87
C SER A 335 -7.89 -8.49 -18.18
N PHE A 336 -8.95 -8.12 -18.85
CA PHE A 336 -10.29 -8.04 -18.27
C PHE A 336 -11.20 -9.13 -18.84
N PRO A 337 -11.99 -9.84 -17.98
CA PRO A 337 -12.87 -10.92 -18.43
C PRO A 337 -14.01 -10.44 -19.35
N GLN A 338 -14.41 -9.16 -19.20
CA GLN A 338 -15.47 -8.50 -19.97
C GLN A 338 -15.34 -6.99 -19.87
N ALA A 339 -16.17 -6.24 -20.59
CA ALA A 339 -16.33 -4.81 -20.38
C ALA A 339 -16.84 -4.54 -18.95
N GLY A 340 -16.32 -3.50 -18.29
CA GLY A 340 -16.70 -3.16 -16.91
C GLY A 340 -15.65 -2.35 -16.18
N SER A 341 -15.95 -2.01 -14.92
CA SER A 341 -15.03 -1.31 -14.03
C SER A 341 -14.38 -2.27 -13.02
N TYR A 342 -13.09 -2.10 -12.82
CA TYR A 342 -12.22 -2.96 -12.02
C TYR A 342 -11.31 -2.12 -11.14
N ASP A 343 -10.90 -2.68 -10.01
CA ASP A 343 -9.85 -2.11 -9.16
C ASP A 343 -8.58 -2.95 -9.31
N LEU A 344 -7.49 -2.30 -9.71
CA LEU A 344 -6.16 -2.90 -9.70
C LEU A 344 -5.49 -2.52 -8.38
N MET A 345 -5.29 -3.51 -7.53
CA MET A 345 -4.56 -3.37 -6.28
C MET A 345 -3.12 -3.81 -6.48
N VAL A 346 -2.17 -2.94 -6.17
CA VAL A 346 -0.73 -3.24 -6.24
C VAL A 346 -0.18 -3.29 -4.82
N PHE A 347 0.57 -4.34 -4.53
CA PHE A 347 1.18 -4.61 -3.25
C PHE A 347 2.71 -4.67 -3.40
N SER A 348 3.42 -4.31 -2.35
CA SER A 348 4.87 -4.42 -2.33
C SER A 348 5.40 -4.89 -0.99
N LYS A 349 6.63 -5.41 -1.01
CA LYS A 349 7.43 -5.70 0.16
C LYS A 349 8.93 -5.64 -0.16
N ASN A 350 9.77 -5.45 0.84
CA ASN A 350 11.20 -5.65 0.67
C ASN A 350 11.51 -7.15 0.60
N LYS A 351 12.45 -7.57 -0.25
CA LYS A 351 12.90 -8.99 -0.36
C LYS A 351 13.42 -9.56 0.96
N SER A 352 14.02 -8.72 1.80
CA SER A 352 14.49 -9.09 3.13
C SER A 352 13.38 -9.29 4.15
N ASP A 353 12.18 -8.74 3.90
CA ASP A 353 11.05 -8.85 4.80
C ASP A 353 10.44 -10.25 4.70
N LYS A 354 10.36 -10.93 5.85
CA LYS A 354 9.61 -12.19 5.98
C LYS A 354 8.10 -11.97 6.02
N ASN A 355 7.67 -10.71 6.12
CA ASN A 355 6.27 -10.30 6.22
C ASN A 355 5.53 -10.44 4.88
N ASN A 356 4.20 -10.35 4.97
CA ASN A 356 3.33 -10.34 3.80
C ASN A 356 3.50 -9.06 2.97
N PHE A 357 3.07 -9.12 1.72
CA PHE A 357 2.92 -7.96 0.88
C PHE A 357 1.93 -6.96 1.50
N ASN A 358 2.26 -5.67 1.45
CA ASN A 358 1.41 -4.59 1.91
C ASN A 358 0.89 -3.78 0.72
N HIS A 359 -0.32 -3.24 0.86
CA HIS A 359 -0.92 -2.39 -0.14
C HIS A 359 -0.07 -1.14 -0.38
N ALA A 360 0.28 -0.88 -1.65
CA ALA A 360 1.11 0.24 -2.04
C ALA A 360 0.35 1.25 -2.92
N LEU A 361 -0.48 0.77 -3.86
CA LEU A 361 -1.08 1.58 -4.91
C LEU A 361 -2.39 0.98 -5.39
N SER A 362 -3.37 1.83 -5.74
CA SER A 362 -4.62 1.40 -6.40
C SER A 362 -4.98 2.28 -7.58
N TYR A 363 -5.56 1.63 -8.60
CA TYR A 363 -6.20 2.25 -9.74
C TYR A 363 -7.62 1.72 -9.92
N ARG A 364 -8.52 2.55 -10.47
CA ARG A 364 -9.78 2.16 -11.07
C ARG A 364 -9.58 2.05 -12.58
N ILE A 365 -9.87 0.89 -13.18
CA ILE A 365 -9.73 0.68 -14.62
C ILE A 365 -11.10 0.37 -15.21
N THR A 366 -11.53 1.16 -16.17
CA THR A 366 -12.76 0.90 -16.93
C THR A 366 -12.37 0.35 -18.29
N SER A 367 -12.68 -0.92 -18.52
CA SER A 367 -12.49 -1.57 -19.81
C SER A 367 -13.76 -1.55 -20.62
N ASN A 368 -13.66 -1.14 -21.88
CA ASN A 368 -14.78 -1.18 -22.84
C ASN A 368 -14.86 -2.50 -23.61
N ALA A 369 -13.91 -3.41 -23.42
CA ALA A 369 -13.85 -4.69 -24.11
C ALA A 369 -13.34 -5.81 -23.20
N LYS A 370 -13.61 -7.05 -23.60
CA LYS A 370 -12.94 -8.25 -23.09
C LYS A 370 -11.51 -8.29 -23.61
N GLY A 371 -10.56 -8.59 -22.71
CA GLY A 371 -9.18 -8.84 -23.06
C GLY A 371 -8.91 -10.30 -23.41
N VAL A 372 -7.70 -10.57 -23.90
CA VAL A 372 -7.20 -11.94 -24.08
C VAL A 372 -6.65 -12.47 -22.76
N SER A 373 -6.78 -13.77 -22.52
CA SER A 373 -6.18 -14.41 -21.32
C SER A 373 -4.66 -14.25 -21.34
N ILE A 374 -4.07 -13.94 -20.19
CA ILE A 374 -2.63 -13.80 -19.97
C ILE A 374 -2.11 -15.12 -19.37
N PRO A 375 -0.93 -15.61 -19.77
CA PRO A 375 -0.35 -16.81 -19.20
C PRO A 375 -0.13 -16.67 -17.68
N LYS A 376 -0.36 -17.76 -16.96
CA LYS A 376 -0.12 -17.82 -15.52
C LYS A 376 1.38 -17.95 -15.24
N THR A 377 1.92 -17.12 -14.36
CA THR A 377 3.28 -17.24 -13.86
C THR A 377 3.33 -17.90 -12.47
N TYR A 378 4.44 -18.55 -12.17
CA TYR A 378 4.75 -19.15 -10.87
C TYR A 378 5.72 -18.28 -10.10
N ALA A 379 5.86 -18.50 -8.79
CA ALA A 379 6.79 -17.75 -7.93
C ALA A 379 8.23 -17.77 -8.48
N THR A 380 8.67 -18.91 -9.03
CA THR A 380 9.99 -19.07 -9.65
C THR A 380 10.26 -18.10 -10.80
N PHE A 381 9.22 -17.66 -11.51
CA PHE A 381 9.31 -16.66 -12.59
C PHE A 381 9.79 -15.32 -12.01
N GLU A 382 9.15 -14.84 -10.94
CA GLU A 382 9.50 -13.58 -10.29
C GLU A 382 10.82 -13.69 -9.52
N GLU A 383 11.03 -14.76 -8.78
CA GLU A 383 12.25 -15.01 -7.97
C GLU A 383 13.52 -14.95 -8.83
N ASN A 384 13.43 -15.42 -10.08
CA ASN A 384 14.54 -15.39 -11.03
C ASN A 384 14.52 -14.17 -11.98
N ASN A 385 13.66 -13.18 -11.74
CA ASN A 385 13.48 -12.02 -12.60
C ASN A 385 13.31 -12.40 -14.09
N ALA A 386 12.54 -13.46 -14.36
CA ALA A 386 12.28 -13.90 -15.71
C ALA A 386 11.43 -12.88 -16.48
N TYR A 387 11.62 -12.82 -17.80
CA TYR A 387 10.88 -11.93 -18.70
C TYR A 387 10.36 -12.69 -19.92
N LEU A 388 9.05 -12.76 -20.06
CA LEU A 388 8.37 -13.43 -21.16
C LEU A 388 8.16 -12.45 -22.33
N TYR A 389 8.83 -12.70 -23.45
CA TYR A 389 8.65 -11.94 -24.69
C TYR A 389 7.47 -12.50 -25.52
N SER A 390 7.43 -13.84 -25.68
CA SER A 390 6.37 -14.52 -26.44
C SER A 390 6.20 -15.98 -26.02
N PRO A 391 4.96 -16.51 -26.17
CA PRO A 391 3.69 -15.80 -26.38
C PRO A 391 3.20 -15.15 -25.09
N THR A 392 2.57 -13.98 -25.18
CA THR A 392 1.99 -13.27 -24.02
C THR A 392 0.48 -13.47 -23.88
N ILE A 393 -0.09 -14.40 -24.64
CA ILE A 393 -1.49 -14.85 -24.57
C ILE A 393 -1.52 -16.28 -24.04
N ALA A 394 -2.46 -16.59 -23.13
CA ALA A 394 -2.52 -17.90 -22.47
C ALA A 394 -3.02 -19.01 -23.37
N LYS A 395 -3.98 -18.71 -24.24
CA LYS A 395 -4.60 -19.71 -25.11
C LYS A 395 -3.80 -19.90 -26.39
N LEU A 396 -3.13 -21.03 -26.46
CA LEU A 396 -2.37 -21.42 -27.68
C LEU A 396 -3.22 -22.20 -28.66
N THR A 397 -2.95 -22.01 -29.96
CA THR A 397 -3.65 -22.77 -30.98
C THR A 397 -3.03 -24.16 -31.15
N LYS A 398 -3.84 -25.19 -30.98
CA LYS A 398 -3.43 -26.60 -31.08
C LYS A 398 -2.77 -26.91 -32.41
N ASN A 399 -1.76 -27.77 -32.37
CA ASN A 399 -1.03 -28.26 -33.55
C ASN A 399 -0.29 -27.18 -34.36
N GLN A 400 -0.25 -25.94 -33.84
CA GLN A 400 0.53 -24.87 -34.47
C GLN A 400 1.97 -24.83 -33.92
N LEU A 401 2.86 -24.32 -34.76
CA LEU A 401 4.23 -23.97 -34.38
C LEU A 401 4.19 -22.65 -33.69
N VAL A 402 4.53 -22.62 -32.39
CA VAL A 402 4.51 -21.44 -31.54
C VAL A 402 5.94 -20.99 -31.25
N ASN A 403 6.21 -19.71 -31.45
CA ASN A 403 7.50 -19.10 -31.12
C ASN A 403 7.56 -18.73 -29.63
N PHE A 404 8.34 -19.48 -28.86
CA PHE A 404 8.63 -19.19 -27.46
C PHE A 404 9.91 -18.37 -27.35
N LYS A 405 9.86 -17.29 -26.58
CA LYS A 405 11.01 -16.45 -26.27
C LYS A 405 10.88 -15.92 -24.83
N ILE A 406 11.83 -16.29 -23.97
CA ILE A 406 11.85 -15.93 -22.56
C ILE A 406 13.29 -15.67 -22.12
N GLU A 407 13.47 -14.63 -21.33
CA GLU A 407 14.73 -14.39 -20.62
C GLU A 407 14.60 -14.94 -19.20
N VAL A 408 15.57 -15.76 -18.78
CA VAL A 408 15.58 -16.37 -17.45
C VAL A 408 17.02 -16.30 -16.89
N PRO A 409 17.34 -15.24 -16.14
CA PRO A 409 18.66 -15.13 -15.51
C PRO A 409 18.98 -16.35 -14.66
N ASN A 410 20.25 -16.79 -14.73
CA ASN A 410 20.80 -17.92 -13.98
C ASN A 410 20.21 -19.30 -14.33
N ALA A 411 19.34 -19.43 -15.31
CA ALA A 411 18.88 -20.73 -15.76
C ALA A 411 19.96 -21.47 -16.56
N LEU A 412 20.18 -22.75 -16.23
CA LEU A 412 21.07 -23.64 -16.96
C LEU A 412 20.42 -24.11 -18.27
N ALA A 413 19.10 -24.38 -18.23
CA ALA A 413 18.28 -24.78 -19.36
C ALA A 413 16.83 -24.34 -19.15
N VAL A 414 16.10 -24.18 -20.25
CA VAL A 414 14.64 -23.96 -20.28
C VAL A 414 14.01 -24.92 -21.27
N VAL A 415 12.90 -25.54 -20.88
CA VAL A 415 12.15 -26.49 -21.70
C VAL A 415 10.68 -26.11 -21.80
N ILE A 416 10.06 -26.49 -22.90
CA ILE A 416 8.61 -26.48 -23.07
C ILE A 416 8.10 -27.89 -22.79
N ILE A 417 7.20 -28.01 -21.83
CA ILE A 417 6.55 -29.27 -21.43
C ILE A 417 5.13 -29.27 -21.98
N ASP A 418 4.83 -30.18 -22.86
CA ASP A 418 3.49 -30.45 -23.35
C ASP A 418 2.87 -31.58 -22.53
N GLN A 419 1.92 -31.26 -21.67
CA GLN A 419 1.31 -32.22 -20.76
C GLN A 419 0.42 -33.26 -21.48
N SER A 420 -0.04 -32.95 -22.68
CA SER A 420 -0.88 -33.90 -23.45
C SER A 420 -0.07 -35.03 -24.10
N SER A 421 1.12 -34.74 -24.58
CA SER A 421 2.03 -35.70 -25.19
C SER A 421 3.11 -36.22 -24.26
N GLY A 422 3.34 -35.54 -23.13
CA GLY A 422 4.46 -35.81 -22.26
C GLY A 422 5.83 -35.36 -22.80
N ASN A 423 5.85 -34.64 -23.93
CA ASN A 423 7.07 -34.20 -24.59
C ASN A 423 7.74 -33.03 -23.85
N TRP A 424 9.05 -33.08 -23.78
CA TRP A 424 9.90 -32.01 -23.26
C TRP A 424 10.80 -31.50 -24.37
N THR A 425 10.55 -30.27 -24.82
CA THR A 425 11.30 -29.67 -25.93
C THR A 425 12.23 -28.58 -25.36
N PRO A 426 13.56 -28.77 -25.45
CA PRO A 426 14.50 -27.74 -24.99
C PRO A 426 14.49 -26.53 -25.91
N LEU A 427 14.59 -25.34 -25.29
CA LEU A 427 14.80 -24.08 -26.02
C LEU A 427 16.28 -23.84 -26.24
N THR A 428 16.61 -23.17 -27.37
CA THR A 428 17.96 -22.71 -27.67
C THR A 428 18.36 -21.62 -26.69
N LYS A 429 19.53 -21.73 -26.07
CA LYS A 429 20.09 -20.76 -25.13
C LYS A 429 21.05 -19.79 -25.81
N SER A 430 20.89 -18.48 -25.52
CA SER A 430 21.85 -17.42 -25.88
C SER A 430 21.97 -16.44 -24.71
N GLY A 431 23.01 -16.59 -23.92
CA GLY A 431 23.12 -15.87 -22.64
C GLY A 431 22.02 -16.25 -21.66
N ASN A 432 21.21 -15.26 -21.21
CA ASN A 432 20.01 -15.50 -20.41
C ASN A 432 18.74 -15.71 -21.24
N LEU A 433 18.82 -15.54 -22.55
CA LEU A 433 17.68 -15.66 -23.46
C LEU A 433 17.52 -17.11 -23.92
N PHE A 434 16.28 -17.61 -23.86
CA PHE A 434 15.88 -18.92 -24.34
C PHE A 434 14.77 -18.77 -25.38
N PHE A 435 14.91 -19.40 -26.54
CA PHE A 435 13.97 -19.26 -27.64
C PHE A 435 13.90 -20.52 -28.53
N GLY A 436 12.79 -20.67 -29.21
CA GLY A 436 12.57 -21.75 -30.14
C GLY A 436 11.12 -21.85 -30.64
N ASN A 437 10.95 -22.54 -31.75
CA ASN A 437 9.63 -22.84 -32.30
C ASN A 437 9.23 -24.26 -31.87
N VAL A 438 8.12 -24.38 -31.13
CA VAL A 438 7.62 -25.66 -30.63
C VAL A 438 6.22 -25.92 -31.13
N LYS A 439 5.98 -27.09 -31.67
CA LYS A 439 4.62 -27.55 -32.03
C LYS A 439 3.88 -27.90 -30.73
N VAL A 440 2.80 -27.17 -30.41
CA VAL A 440 2.05 -27.38 -29.19
C VAL A 440 0.87 -28.33 -29.41
N GLY A 441 0.63 -29.22 -28.44
CA GLY A 441 -0.49 -30.17 -28.45
C GLY A 441 -1.80 -29.57 -27.98
N SER A 442 -2.66 -30.41 -27.42
CA SER A 442 -4.02 -30.04 -27.00
C SER A 442 -4.16 -29.83 -25.49
N GLY A 443 -3.11 -30.05 -24.72
CA GLY A 443 -3.10 -29.92 -23.27
C GLY A 443 -2.45 -28.64 -22.79
N LYS A 444 -2.27 -28.57 -21.49
CA LYS A 444 -1.49 -27.49 -20.87
C LYS A 444 -0.04 -27.52 -21.34
N ILE A 445 0.47 -26.34 -21.64
CA ILE A 445 1.89 -26.12 -21.98
C ILE A 445 2.56 -25.37 -20.84
N THR A 446 3.71 -25.89 -20.40
CA THR A 446 4.47 -25.27 -19.31
C THR A 446 5.86 -24.90 -19.80
N ILE A 447 6.30 -23.65 -19.57
CA ILE A 447 7.71 -23.30 -19.63
C ILE A 447 8.31 -23.62 -18.26
N ALA A 448 9.38 -24.42 -18.23
CA ALA A 448 10.09 -24.77 -17.00
C ALA A 448 11.59 -24.52 -17.13
N GLY A 449 12.19 -23.99 -16.06
CA GLY A 449 13.61 -23.66 -15.96
C GLY A 449 14.36 -24.58 -15.03
N LYS A 450 15.61 -24.90 -15.40
CA LYS A 450 16.58 -25.64 -14.58
C LYS A 450 17.59 -24.64 -13.99
N PHE A 451 17.76 -24.62 -12.67
CA PHE A 451 18.61 -23.65 -11.95
C PHE A 451 19.77 -24.30 -11.22
N THR A 452 19.75 -25.61 -11.03
CA THR A 452 20.79 -26.39 -10.36
C THR A 452 21.15 -27.59 -11.19
N GLU A 453 22.31 -28.18 -10.94
CA GLU A 453 22.67 -29.48 -11.56
C GLU A 453 21.65 -30.56 -11.15
N GLY A 454 21.50 -31.59 -11.97
CA GLY A 454 20.51 -32.67 -11.79
C GLY A 454 19.34 -32.55 -12.78
N ASN A 455 18.22 -33.23 -12.53
CA ASN A 455 17.08 -33.32 -13.44
C ASN A 455 15.84 -32.54 -13.00
N ASN A 456 16.01 -31.58 -12.03
CA ASN A 456 14.88 -30.84 -11.49
C ASN A 456 14.63 -29.56 -12.29
N TYR A 457 13.42 -29.43 -12.80
CA TYR A 457 12.91 -28.22 -13.45
C TYR A 457 11.79 -27.60 -12.60
N ALA A 458 11.79 -26.28 -12.51
CA ALA A 458 10.75 -25.51 -11.84
C ALA A 458 9.86 -24.80 -12.86
N SER A 459 8.54 -24.86 -12.67
CA SER A 459 7.58 -24.20 -13.55
C SER A 459 7.74 -22.69 -13.47
N LEU A 460 7.80 -22.03 -14.64
CA LEU A 460 7.88 -20.58 -14.80
C LEU A 460 6.57 -20.01 -15.29
N VAL A 461 6.03 -20.55 -16.39
CA VAL A 461 4.82 -20.05 -17.07
C VAL A 461 3.94 -21.21 -17.50
N GLU A 462 2.62 -21.07 -17.35
CA GLU A 462 1.61 -22.05 -17.77
C GLU A 462 0.66 -21.41 -18.77
N TYR A 463 0.38 -22.16 -19.86
CA TYR A 463 -0.56 -21.84 -20.93
C TYR A 463 -1.72 -22.84 -20.93
N GLU A 464 -2.88 -22.40 -21.48
CA GLU A 464 -4.12 -23.18 -21.62
C GLU A 464 -4.22 -23.85 -23.00
#